data_63358d6abdc861bd59723ce61ee0fea0
#
_entry.id   63358d6abdc861bd59723ce61ee0fea0
#
_cell.length_a   1.000
_cell.length_b   1.000
_cell.length_c   1.000
_cell.angle_alpha   90.00
_cell.angle_beta   90.00
_cell.angle_gamma   90.00
#
_symmetry.space_group_name_H-M   'P 1'
#
loop_
_entity.id
_entity.type
_entity.pdbx_description
1 polymer ?
#
loop_
_entity_poly.entity_id
_entity_poly.type
_entity_poly.pdbx_seq_one_letter_code
_entity_poly.pdbx_strand_id
1 'polypeptide(L)'
;QRELIIGDRQVGKTAIAVDAIINQKGTGIKCVYVAVGQKASSVASVVRKLEEHGAMEHTIVVAANASDPAAMQYLAPFAGCTMGEYYRDRGEDALIIYDDLSKQAVAYRQISLLLRRPPGREAYPGDVFYLHSRLLERAARVNADYVEQFTGGEVKGQTGSLTALPVIETQAGDVSAFVPTNVISITDGQIFLEADMFNAGVRPAMNAGISVSRVGGAAQTKIVKKLSGGIRTALAQYRELAAFSQFASDLDDATKAQLEHGERITELMKQKQYAPLSIAEMGVLLYAGNEGYLQDVEVAKIGDFESALLGYMRSECADVMQAIEADGGWDDDREAAFKSAIETFKSTQTW
;
A
#
# COMPACT_ATOMS: atom_id res chain seq x y z
N GLN A 1 10.12 -5.32 7.12
CA GLN A 1 9.11 -5.92 6.24
C GLN A 1 9.38 -5.53 4.78
N ARG A 2 9.00 -6.44 3.86
CA ARG A 2 9.08 -6.25 2.40
C ARG A 2 7.73 -6.61 1.82
N GLU A 3 6.94 -5.61 1.44
CA GLU A 3 5.63 -5.81 0.84
C GLU A 3 5.68 -5.36 -0.63
N LEU A 4 5.39 -6.29 -1.54
CA LEU A 4 5.46 -6.07 -2.97
C LEU A 4 4.23 -5.33 -3.47
N ILE A 5 4.40 -4.30 -4.30
CA ILE A 5 3.33 -3.69 -5.09
C ILE A 5 3.49 -4.17 -6.53
N ILE A 6 2.52 -4.95 -7.03
CA ILE A 6 2.61 -5.63 -8.33
C ILE A 6 1.35 -5.40 -9.17
N GLY A 7 1.53 -5.25 -10.47
CA GLY A 7 0.44 -5.06 -11.43
C GLY A 7 0.93 -4.51 -12.76
N ASP A 8 0.04 -4.42 -13.72
CA ASP A 8 0.32 -3.92 -15.05
C ASP A 8 0.72 -2.44 -15.05
N ARG A 9 1.13 -1.96 -16.21
CA ARG A 9 1.50 -0.56 -16.38
C ARG A 9 0.31 0.36 -16.13
N GLN A 10 0.52 1.48 -15.42
CA GLN A 10 -0.48 2.53 -15.18
C GLN A 10 -1.72 2.12 -14.36
N VAL A 11 -1.65 1.06 -13.56
CA VAL A 11 -2.73 0.64 -12.66
C VAL A 11 -2.69 1.29 -11.26
N GLY A 12 -1.79 2.26 -11.06
CA GLY A 12 -1.74 3.02 -9.81
C GLY A 12 -0.67 2.58 -8.80
N LYS A 13 0.31 1.73 -9.17
CA LYS A 13 1.38 1.26 -8.27
C LYS A 13 2.14 2.41 -7.60
N THR A 14 2.62 3.37 -8.41
CA THR A 14 3.33 4.56 -7.91
C THR A 14 2.45 5.42 -7.00
N ALA A 15 1.15 5.51 -7.25
CA ALA A 15 0.24 6.29 -6.40
C ALA A 15 0.18 5.72 -4.97
N ILE A 16 0.03 4.40 -4.82
CA ILE A 16 0.06 3.74 -3.50
C ILE A 16 1.39 3.98 -2.80
N ALA A 17 2.50 3.89 -3.52
CA ALA A 17 3.84 4.12 -2.98
C ALA A 17 4.01 5.57 -2.50
N VAL A 18 3.53 6.55 -3.27
CA VAL A 18 3.58 7.97 -2.90
C VAL A 18 2.66 8.27 -1.72
N ASP A 19 1.45 7.67 -1.67
CA ASP A 19 0.54 7.80 -0.52
C ASP A 19 1.18 7.26 0.77
N ALA A 20 1.91 6.15 0.68
CA ALA A 20 2.66 5.61 1.83
C ALA A 20 3.72 6.60 2.35
N ILE A 21 4.40 7.34 1.47
CA ILE A 21 5.35 8.39 1.87
C ILE A 21 4.63 9.59 2.51
N ILE A 22 3.55 10.07 1.87
CA ILE A 22 2.77 11.21 2.37
C ILE A 22 2.24 10.93 3.77
N ASN A 23 1.81 9.69 4.01
CA ASN A 23 1.27 9.26 5.31
C ASN A 23 2.33 9.18 6.43
N GLN A 24 3.62 9.29 6.10
CA GLN A 24 4.70 9.34 7.11
C GLN A 24 4.96 10.73 7.67
N LYS A 25 4.23 11.75 7.23
CA LYS A 25 4.38 13.11 7.74
C LYS A 25 4.09 13.15 9.25
N GLY A 26 5.08 13.66 10.00
CA GLY A 26 4.96 13.78 11.47
C GLY A 26 5.26 12.50 12.27
N THR A 27 5.48 11.35 11.62
CA THR A 27 5.81 10.09 12.31
C THR A 27 7.28 9.95 12.73
N GLY A 28 8.15 10.79 12.17
CA GLY A 28 9.60 10.68 12.32
C GLY A 28 10.28 9.69 11.35
N ILE A 29 9.51 8.89 10.61
CA ILE A 29 10.03 7.91 9.65
C ILE A 29 10.65 8.62 8.45
N LYS A 30 11.88 8.23 8.10
CA LYS A 30 12.58 8.75 6.92
C LYS A 30 12.23 7.91 5.69
N CYS A 31 11.93 8.57 4.59
CA CYS A 31 11.53 7.90 3.36
C CYS A 31 12.62 8.03 2.29
N VAL A 32 12.82 6.95 1.52
CA VAL A 32 13.71 6.95 0.35
C VAL A 32 12.88 6.47 -0.86
N TYR A 33 12.68 7.34 -1.83
CA TYR A 33 12.04 6.99 -3.09
C TYR A 33 13.08 6.78 -4.18
N VAL A 34 13.20 5.54 -4.67
CA VAL A 34 14.16 5.16 -5.69
C VAL A 34 13.43 4.97 -7.02
N ALA A 35 13.60 5.91 -7.95
CA ALA A 35 13.08 5.82 -9.31
C ALA A 35 14.10 5.15 -10.22
N VAL A 36 13.72 4.05 -10.86
CA VAL A 36 14.60 3.29 -11.77
C VAL A 36 14.01 3.21 -13.16
N GLY A 37 14.76 3.68 -14.16
CA GLY A 37 14.38 3.57 -15.56
C GLY A 37 13.08 4.30 -15.92
N GLN A 38 12.68 5.28 -15.15
CA GLN A 38 11.52 6.12 -15.41
C GLN A 38 11.87 7.33 -16.28
N LYS A 39 10.86 7.93 -16.91
CA LYS A 39 11.04 9.22 -17.60
C LYS A 39 11.30 10.32 -16.58
N ALA A 40 12.22 11.23 -16.87
CA ALA A 40 12.52 12.38 -16.00
C ALA A 40 11.26 13.20 -15.64
N SER A 41 10.32 13.36 -16.58
CA SER A 41 9.04 14.01 -16.34
C SER A 41 8.16 13.30 -15.30
N SER A 42 8.19 11.95 -15.27
CA SER A 42 7.46 11.16 -14.27
C SER A 42 8.07 11.36 -12.89
N VAL A 43 9.39 11.32 -12.79
CA VAL A 43 10.09 11.58 -11.53
C VAL A 43 9.80 12.99 -11.01
N ALA A 44 9.89 14.00 -11.90
CA ALA A 44 9.54 15.39 -11.55
C ALA A 44 8.09 15.55 -11.07
N SER A 45 7.15 14.78 -11.65
CA SER A 45 5.75 14.78 -11.19
C SER A 45 5.61 14.19 -9.80
N VAL A 46 6.31 13.10 -9.48
CA VAL A 46 6.32 12.52 -8.12
C VAL A 46 6.91 13.50 -7.12
N VAL A 47 8.07 14.11 -7.41
CA VAL A 47 8.71 15.11 -6.55
C VAL A 47 7.75 16.26 -6.26
N ARG A 48 7.09 16.80 -7.29
CA ARG A 48 6.10 17.87 -7.12
C ARG A 48 4.95 17.45 -6.20
N LYS A 49 4.45 16.21 -6.34
CA LYS A 49 3.40 15.71 -5.47
C LYS A 49 3.85 15.60 -4.01
N LEU A 50 5.06 15.14 -3.77
CA LEU A 50 5.64 15.11 -2.44
C LEU A 50 5.83 16.52 -1.85
N GLU A 51 6.26 17.51 -2.67
CA GLU A 51 6.37 18.91 -2.27
C GLU A 51 5.01 19.53 -1.92
N GLU A 52 4.00 19.34 -2.78
CA GLU A 52 2.64 19.84 -2.55
C GLU A 52 2.03 19.36 -1.24
N HIS A 53 2.41 18.16 -0.77
CA HIS A 53 1.92 17.59 0.50
C HIS A 53 2.90 17.79 1.66
N GLY A 54 4.01 18.49 1.45
CA GLY A 54 5.04 18.74 2.47
C GLY A 54 5.80 17.46 2.89
N ALA A 55 5.81 16.43 2.03
CA ALA A 55 6.47 15.16 2.29
C ALA A 55 7.96 15.17 1.95
N MET A 56 8.46 16.17 1.23
CA MET A 56 9.89 16.29 0.92
C MET A 56 10.76 16.55 2.15
N GLU A 57 10.22 17.05 3.25
CA GLU A 57 10.96 17.27 4.51
C GLU A 57 11.53 15.99 5.11
N HIS A 58 10.88 14.84 4.84
CA HIS A 58 11.30 13.54 5.35
C HIS A 58 11.64 12.54 4.23
N THR A 59 11.80 13.01 2.98
CA THR A 59 11.99 12.12 1.83
C THR A 59 13.29 12.44 1.07
N ILE A 60 14.06 11.40 0.76
CA ILE A 60 15.20 11.42 -0.15
C ILE A 60 14.75 10.80 -1.47
N VAL A 61 15.06 11.47 -2.58
CA VAL A 61 14.78 10.94 -3.93
C VAL A 61 16.08 10.53 -4.60
N VAL A 62 16.16 9.25 -5.01
CA VAL A 62 17.27 8.69 -5.77
C VAL A 62 16.74 8.32 -7.15
N ALA A 63 17.26 8.93 -8.21
CA ALA A 63 16.76 8.71 -9.56
C ALA A 63 17.86 8.25 -10.50
N ALA A 64 17.58 7.17 -11.23
CA ALA A 64 18.30 6.77 -12.44
C ALA A 64 17.28 6.66 -13.57
N ASN A 65 17.25 7.66 -14.44
CA ASN A 65 16.25 7.81 -15.49
C ASN A 65 16.43 6.78 -16.62
N ALA A 66 15.42 6.65 -17.47
CA ALA A 66 15.48 5.75 -18.63
C ALA A 66 16.59 6.10 -19.64
N SER A 67 17.02 7.36 -19.66
CA SER A 67 18.15 7.83 -20.49
C SER A 67 19.53 7.60 -19.89
N ASP A 68 19.59 7.25 -18.60
CA ASP A 68 20.84 7.03 -17.91
C ASP A 68 21.43 5.64 -18.26
N PRO A 69 22.77 5.49 -18.19
CA PRO A 69 23.40 4.19 -18.44
C PRO A 69 22.83 3.06 -17.58
N ALA A 70 22.76 1.85 -18.13
CA ALA A 70 22.27 0.68 -17.42
C ALA A 70 22.97 0.46 -16.07
N ALA A 71 24.26 0.78 -15.96
CA ALA A 71 25.01 0.71 -14.70
C ALA A 71 24.42 1.61 -13.61
N MET A 72 23.94 2.81 -13.96
CA MET A 72 23.31 3.71 -13.00
C MET A 72 21.95 3.18 -12.54
N GLN A 73 21.14 2.65 -13.47
CA GLN A 73 19.85 2.02 -13.16
C GLN A 73 20.03 0.75 -12.28
N TYR A 74 21.12 0.03 -12.50
CA TYR A 74 21.49 -1.11 -11.65
C TYR A 74 21.89 -0.69 -10.24
N LEU A 75 22.67 0.37 -10.09
CA LEU A 75 23.23 0.83 -8.81
C LEU A 75 22.23 1.61 -7.94
N ALA A 76 21.31 2.36 -8.54
CA ALA A 76 20.41 3.25 -7.82
C ALA A 76 19.63 2.58 -6.66
N PRO A 77 19.05 1.38 -6.81
CA PRO A 77 18.39 0.70 -5.69
C PRO A 77 19.33 0.37 -4.53
N PHE A 78 20.56 -0.04 -4.82
CA PHE A 78 21.56 -0.32 -3.78
C PHE A 78 22.00 0.95 -3.06
N ALA A 79 22.21 2.04 -3.79
CA ALA A 79 22.55 3.34 -3.21
C ALA A 79 21.42 3.85 -2.30
N GLY A 80 20.17 3.81 -2.77
CA GLY A 80 19.00 4.18 -1.97
C GLY A 80 18.85 3.30 -0.71
N CYS A 81 19.08 1.99 -0.84
CA CYS A 81 19.05 1.07 0.29
C CYS A 81 20.08 1.44 1.37
N THR A 82 21.29 1.79 0.95
CA THR A 82 22.34 2.23 1.88
C THR A 82 21.97 3.52 2.63
N MET A 83 21.26 4.45 1.95
CA MET A 83 20.72 5.65 2.61
C MET A 83 19.65 5.28 3.65
N GLY A 84 18.78 4.32 3.37
CA GLY A 84 17.80 3.82 4.34
C GLY A 84 18.44 3.09 5.51
N GLU A 85 19.48 2.28 5.25
CA GLU A 85 20.26 1.60 6.29
C GLU A 85 20.96 2.58 7.24
N TYR A 86 21.40 3.72 6.74
CA TYR A 86 22.02 4.75 7.59
C TYR A 86 21.10 5.14 8.76
N TYR A 87 19.82 5.32 8.51
CA TYR A 87 18.84 5.63 9.56
C TYR A 87 18.56 4.41 10.44
N ARG A 88 18.30 3.25 9.83
CA ARG A 88 18.08 2.00 10.57
C ARG A 88 19.18 1.69 11.56
N ASP A 89 20.45 1.77 11.11
CA ASP A 89 21.60 1.39 11.92
C ASP A 89 21.92 2.41 13.03
N ARG A 90 21.30 3.60 12.96
CA ARG A 90 21.34 4.63 14.01
C ARG A 90 20.12 4.62 14.94
N GLY A 91 19.27 3.61 14.84
CA GLY A 91 18.11 3.44 15.72
C GLY A 91 16.89 4.24 15.29
N GLU A 92 16.81 4.63 14.03
CA GLU A 92 15.66 5.30 13.44
C GLU A 92 14.88 4.33 12.54
N ASP A 93 13.64 4.70 12.19
CA ASP A 93 12.83 3.95 11.25
C ASP A 93 12.86 4.59 9.86
N ALA A 94 12.99 3.75 8.83
CA ALA A 94 13.00 4.19 7.46
C ALA A 94 12.08 3.34 6.56
N LEU A 95 11.51 3.99 5.54
CA LEU A 95 10.73 3.39 4.47
C LEU A 95 11.45 3.60 3.16
N ILE A 96 11.67 2.52 2.39
CA ILE A 96 12.24 2.62 1.05
C ILE A 96 11.28 2.06 0.00
N ILE A 97 11.14 2.80 -1.10
CA ILE A 97 10.35 2.42 -2.25
C ILE A 97 11.27 2.24 -3.46
N TYR A 98 11.15 1.10 -4.16
CA TYR A 98 11.87 0.83 -5.39
C TYR A 98 10.90 0.83 -6.57
N ASP A 99 10.83 1.91 -7.30
CA ASP A 99 9.91 2.10 -8.43
C ASP A 99 10.66 2.22 -9.77
N ASP A 100 10.91 1.10 -10.52
CA ASP A 100 10.56 -0.28 -10.21
C ASP A 100 11.75 -1.25 -10.40
N LEU A 101 11.69 -2.38 -9.73
CA LEU A 101 12.72 -3.42 -9.81
C LEU A 101 12.69 -4.21 -11.13
N SER A 102 11.59 -4.19 -11.89
CA SER A 102 11.53 -4.78 -13.23
C SER A 102 12.54 -4.11 -14.15
N LYS A 103 12.66 -2.78 -14.08
CA LYS A 103 13.63 -2.02 -14.86
C LYS A 103 15.07 -2.24 -14.40
N GLN A 104 15.29 -2.40 -13.09
CA GLN A 104 16.60 -2.81 -12.59
C GLN A 104 17.01 -4.18 -13.16
N ALA A 105 16.11 -5.14 -13.19
CA ALA A 105 16.38 -6.45 -13.78
C ALA A 105 16.72 -6.35 -15.28
N VAL A 106 16.00 -5.53 -16.03
CA VAL A 106 16.28 -5.27 -17.46
C VAL A 106 17.65 -4.65 -17.63
N ALA A 107 18.02 -3.65 -16.82
CA ALA A 107 19.35 -3.05 -16.84
C ALA A 107 20.46 -4.08 -16.55
N TYR A 108 20.24 -4.93 -15.55
CA TYR A 108 21.17 -6.01 -15.21
C TYR A 108 21.29 -7.07 -16.31
N ARG A 109 20.19 -7.41 -16.98
CA ARG A 109 20.18 -8.27 -18.17
C ARG A 109 21.04 -7.66 -19.29
N GLN A 110 20.86 -6.36 -19.58
CA GLN A 110 21.65 -5.66 -20.58
C GLN A 110 23.14 -5.71 -20.28
N ILE A 111 23.55 -5.39 -19.05
CA ILE A 111 24.94 -5.46 -18.61
C ILE A 111 25.51 -6.87 -18.78
N SER A 112 24.76 -7.89 -18.35
CA SER A 112 25.18 -9.29 -18.39
C SER A 112 25.36 -9.80 -19.81
N LEU A 113 24.48 -9.41 -20.75
CA LEU A 113 24.59 -9.76 -22.16
C LEU A 113 25.80 -9.07 -22.84
N LEU A 114 26.05 -7.81 -22.51
CA LEU A 114 27.23 -7.08 -23.00
C LEU A 114 28.56 -7.74 -22.50
N LEU A 115 28.54 -8.26 -21.29
CA LEU A 115 29.66 -9.02 -20.72
C LEU A 115 29.73 -10.47 -21.22
N ARG A 116 28.87 -10.84 -22.17
CA ARG A 116 28.78 -12.21 -22.75
C ARG A 116 28.54 -13.30 -21.71
N ARG A 117 27.84 -12.99 -20.61
CA ARG A 117 27.39 -13.99 -19.65
C ARG A 117 26.28 -14.83 -20.27
N PRO A 118 26.26 -16.17 -20.04
CA PRO A 118 25.24 -17.03 -20.63
C PRO A 118 23.84 -16.64 -20.15
N PRO A 119 22.88 -16.43 -21.07
CA PRO A 119 21.50 -16.11 -20.72
C PRO A 119 20.75 -17.34 -20.21
N GLY A 120 19.89 -17.14 -19.22
CA GLY A 120 18.90 -18.10 -18.74
C GLY A 120 17.49 -17.80 -19.25
N ARG A 121 16.49 -18.10 -18.43
CA ARG A 121 15.07 -17.85 -18.73
C ARG A 121 14.84 -16.36 -19.06
N GLU A 122 14.10 -16.06 -20.12
CA GLU A 122 13.79 -14.71 -20.61
C GLU A 122 15.07 -13.86 -20.86
N ALA A 123 16.17 -14.54 -21.19
CA ALA A 123 17.50 -13.94 -21.38
C ALA A 123 18.10 -13.24 -20.12
N TYR A 124 17.53 -13.45 -18.95
CA TYR A 124 18.13 -12.98 -17.70
C TYR A 124 19.34 -13.82 -17.31
N PRO A 125 20.34 -13.24 -16.63
CA PRO A 125 21.44 -14.02 -16.09
C PRO A 125 20.98 -14.93 -14.94
N GLY A 126 21.67 -16.02 -14.70
CA GLY A 126 21.29 -17.01 -13.69
C GLY A 126 21.23 -16.47 -12.25
N ASP A 127 21.89 -15.37 -11.98
CA ASP A 127 21.93 -14.70 -10.68
C ASP A 127 20.96 -13.52 -10.52
N VAL A 128 19.95 -13.36 -11.42
CA VAL A 128 18.97 -12.29 -11.28
C VAL A 128 18.12 -12.43 -10.02
N PHE A 129 17.88 -13.64 -9.53
CA PHE A 129 17.26 -13.85 -8.22
C PHE A 129 18.10 -13.21 -7.11
N TYR A 130 19.39 -13.43 -7.13
CA TYR A 130 20.32 -12.85 -6.15
C TYR A 130 20.44 -11.34 -6.25
N LEU A 131 20.23 -10.74 -7.43
CA LEU A 131 20.12 -9.30 -7.60
C LEU A 131 19.09 -8.69 -6.65
N HIS A 132 17.88 -9.26 -6.62
CA HIS A 132 16.77 -8.74 -5.82
C HIS A 132 16.80 -9.25 -4.38
N SER A 133 17.18 -10.52 -4.14
CA SER A 133 17.21 -11.08 -2.79
C SER A 133 18.23 -10.36 -1.90
N ARG A 134 19.43 -10.12 -2.37
CA ARG A 134 20.46 -9.39 -1.60
C ARG A 134 20.10 -7.91 -1.36
N LEU A 135 19.24 -7.32 -2.20
CA LEU A 135 18.73 -5.97 -2.00
C LEU A 135 17.61 -5.97 -0.94
N LEU A 136 16.60 -6.83 -1.12
CA LEU A 136 15.40 -6.84 -0.30
C LEU A 136 15.63 -7.43 1.10
N GLU A 137 16.57 -8.37 1.27
CA GLU A 137 16.95 -8.88 2.58
C GLU A 137 17.65 -7.85 3.48
N ARG A 138 18.09 -6.73 2.93
CA ARG A 138 18.60 -5.59 3.69
C ARG A 138 17.50 -4.83 4.46
N ALA A 139 16.23 -4.98 4.05
CA ALA A 139 15.09 -4.50 4.83
C ALA A 139 14.93 -5.37 6.09
N ALA A 140 15.27 -4.81 7.23
CA ALA A 140 15.33 -5.52 8.50
C ALA A 140 15.01 -4.59 9.67
N ARG A 141 14.65 -5.19 10.81
CA ARG A 141 14.63 -4.50 12.10
C ARG A 141 15.83 -4.94 12.91
N VAL A 142 16.60 -3.99 13.40
CA VAL A 142 17.77 -4.22 14.24
C VAL A 142 17.43 -3.96 15.71
N ASN A 143 18.05 -4.74 16.62
CA ASN A 143 17.87 -4.58 18.06
C ASN A 143 18.75 -3.47 18.64
N ALA A 144 18.51 -3.14 19.89
CA ALA A 144 19.24 -2.07 20.58
C ALA A 144 20.75 -2.36 20.72
N ASP A 145 21.13 -3.63 20.93
CA ASP A 145 22.54 -4.02 21.06
C ASP A 145 23.32 -3.78 19.76
N TYR A 146 22.67 -4.08 18.61
CA TYR A 146 23.27 -3.80 17.30
C TYR A 146 23.46 -2.30 17.09
N VAL A 147 22.44 -1.48 17.40
CA VAL A 147 22.48 -0.02 17.24
C VAL A 147 23.57 0.57 18.14
N GLU A 148 23.66 0.14 19.39
CA GLU A 148 24.70 0.60 20.32
C GLU A 148 26.10 0.25 19.80
N GLN A 149 26.30 -0.97 19.33
CA GLN A 149 27.58 -1.40 18.75
C GLN A 149 27.93 -0.61 17.48
N PHE A 150 26.97 -0.45 16.56
CA PHE A 150 27.18 0.26 15.31
C PHE A 150 27.53 1.74 15.52
N THR A 151 26.87 2.40 16.48
CA THR A 151 27.08 3.81 16.81
C THR A 151 28.26 4.05 17.78
N GLY A 152 28.99 3.00 18.15
CA GLY A 152 30.08 3.13 19.12
C GLY A 152 29.63 3.57 20.51
N GLY A 153 28.38 3.27 20.88
CA GLY A 153 27.78 3.62 22.17
C GLY A 153 27.12 5.01 22.21
N GLU A 154 27.05 5.73 21.09
CA GLU A 154 26.36 7.03 21.01
C GLU A 154 24.85 6.91 21.21
N VAL A 155 24.23 5.84 20.63
CA VAL A 155 22.79 5.57 20.73
C VAL A 155 22.56 4.30 21.52
N LYS A 156 21.76 4.40 22.60
CA LYS A 156 21.47 3.29 23.51
C LYS A 156 19.98 3.05 23.65
N GLY A 157 19.60 1.77 23.75
CA GLY A 157 18.22 1.36 24.01
C GLY A 157 17.24 1.61 22.87
N GLN A 158 17.71 2.02 21.70
CA GLN A 158 16.88 2.26 20.51
C GLN A 158 17.00 1.12 19.51
N THR A 159 15.89 0.79 18.89
CA THR A 159 15.83 -0.15 17.76
C THR A 159 15.62 0.64 16.46
N GLY A 160 16.13 0.16 15.34
CA GLY A 160 15.90 0.76 14.03
C GLY A 160 15.26 -0.21 13.08
N SER A 161 14.55 0.29 12.07
CA SER A 161 13.96 -0.54 11.03
C SER A 161 14.09 0.06 9.63
N LEU A 162 14.13 -0.82 8.63
CA LEU A 162 14.00 -0.47 7.22
C LEU A 162 12.90 -1.34 6.62
N THR A 163 11.80 -0.71 6.23
CA THR A 163 10.69 -1.33 5.52
C THR A 163 10.82 -1.06 4.03
N ALA A 164 10.67 -2.09 3.18
CA ALA A 164 10.77 -1.95 1.73
C ALA A 164 9.43 -2.18 1.03
N LEU A 165 9.10 -1.30 0.10
CA LEU A 165 8.00 -1.45 -0.85
C LEU A 165 8.57 -1.53 -2.28
N PRO A 166 9.00 -2.73 -2.72
CA PRO A 166 9.38 -2.94 -4.12
C PRO A 166 8.16 -2.87 -5.02
N VAL A 167 8.33 -2.29 -6.20
CA VAL A 167 7.32 -2.25 -7.26
C VAL A 167 7.78 -3.15 -8.40
N ILE A 168 6.88 -4.00 -8.89
CA ILE A 168 7.08 -4.86 -10.06
C ILE A 168 5.99 -4.59 -11.10
N GLU A 169 6.38 -4.49 -12.35
CA GLU A 169 5.48 -4.37 -13.50
C GLU A 169 5.21 -5.75 -14.10
N THR A 170 3.93 -6.11 -14.25
CA THR A 170 3.49 -7.28 -15.01
C THR A 170 3.08 -6.88 -16.44
N GLN A 171 2.96 -7.87 -17.31
CA GLN A 171 2.39 -7.73 -18.64
C GLN A 171 1.13 -8.58 -18.72
N ALA A 172 -0.01 -7.97 -19.00
CA ALA A 172 -1.32 -8.63 -19.07
C ALA A 172 -1.65 -9.48 -17.82
N GLY A 173 -1.28 -8.98 -16.62
CA GLY A 173 -1.53 -9.66 -15.35
C GLY A 173 -0.69 -10.93 -15.13
N ASP A 174 0.31 -11.23 -15.97
CA ASP A 174 1.11 -12.45 -15.84
C ASP A 174 2.09 -12.37 -14.64
N VAL A 175 1.67 -12.97 -13.52
CA VAL A 175 2.50 -13.12 -12.32
C VAL A 175 3.44 -14.33 -12.41
N SER A 176 3.29 -15.20 -13.43
CA SER A 176 4.11 -16.39 -13.63
C SER A 176 5.41 -16.10 -14.38
N ALA A 177 5.58 -14.89 -14.90
CA ALA A 177 6.81 -14.42 -15.51
C ALA A 177 7.99 -14.50 -14.53
N PHE A 178 9.21 -14.54 -15.06
CA PHE A 178 10.40 -14.89 -14.26
C PHE A 178 10.69 -13.89 -13.14
N VAL A 179 10.71 -12.60 -13.42
CA VAL A 179 11.00 -11.57 -12.40
C VAL A 179 9.88 -11.44 -11.37
N PRO A 180 8.59 -11.35 -11.72
CA PRO A 180 7.49 -11.38 -10.76
C PRO A 180 7.56 -12.56 -9.79
N THR A 181 7.71 -13.79 -10.30
CA THR A 181 7.79 -15.01 -9.47
C THR A 181 8.93 -14.94 -8.47
N ASN A 182 10.10 -14.47 -8.89
CA ASN A 182 11.25 -14.32 -8.02
C ASN A 182 10.98 -13.34 -6.88
N VAL A 183 10.45 -12.15 -7.19
CA VAL A 183 10.23 -11.11 -6.18
C VAL A 183 9.09 -11.48 -5.22
N ILE A 184 8.02 -12.11 -5.70
CA ILE A 184 6.96 -12.67 -4.84
C ILE A 184 7.54 -13.64 -3.79
N SER A 185 8.50 -14.48 -4.20
CA SER A 185 9.13 -15.46 -3.28
C SER A 185 10.03 -14.81 -2.21
N ILE A 186 10.64 -13.66 -2.53
CA ILE A 186 11.54 -12.94 -1.63
C ILE A 186 10.74 -12.08 -0.62
N THR A 187 9.59 -11.55 -1.02
CA THR A 187 8.81 -10.59 -0.23
C THR A 187 7.90 -11.26 0.79
N ASP A 188 7.45 -10.50 1.77
CA ASP A 188 6.59 -10.96 2.87
C ASP A 188 5.08 -10.88 2.53
N GLY A 189 4.79 -10.63 1.29
CA GLY A 189 3.45 -10.51 0.73
C GLY A 189 3.42 -9.59 -0.48
N GLN A 190 2.23 -9.46 -1.07
CA GLN A 190 2.02 -8.61 -2.24
C GLN A 190 0.67 -7.90 -2.22
N ILE A 191 0.67 -6.66 -2.67
CA ILE A 191 -0.51 -5.88 -3.05
C ILE A 191 -0.64 -6.02 -4.57
N PHE A 192 -1.64 -6.78 -5.02
CA PHE A 192 -1.87 -7.04 -6.44
C PHE A 192 -2.89 -6.06 -7.01
N LEU A 193 -2.50 -5.34 -8.06
CA LEU A 193 -3.35 -4.36 -8.75
C LEU A 193 -3.76 -4.90 -10.13
N GLU A 194 -5.07 -4.88 -10.40
CA GLU A 194 -5.66 -5.39 -11.63
C GLU A 194 -6.07 -4.25 -12.58
N ALA A 195 -5.73 -4.43 -13.87
CA ALA A 195 -6.09 -3.47 -14.91
C ALA A 195 -7.61 -3.38 -15.11
N ASP A 196 -8.32 -4.49 -15.05
CA ASP A 196 -9.77 -4.52 -15.22
C ASP A 196 -10.51 -3.74 -14.13
N MET A 197 -10.08 -3.90 -12.87
CA MET A 197 -10.61 -3.10 -11.75
C MET A 197 -10.31 -1.61 -11.94
N PHE A 198 -9.09 -1.27 -12.36
CA PHE A 198 -8.69 0.11 -12.62
C PHE A 198 -9.54 0.76 -13.71
N ASN A 199 -9.78 0.04 -14.81
CA ASN A 199 -10.59 0.48 -15.93
C ASN A 199 -12.07 0.57 -15.58
N ALA A 200 -12.56 -0.30 -14.69
CA ALA A 200 -13.91 -0.22 -14.11
C ALA A 200 -14.10 0.91 -13.09
N GLY A 201 -13.04 1.70 -12.83
CA GLY A 201 -13.11 2.84 -11.90
C GLY A 201 -12.96 2.47 -10.42
N VAL A 202 -12.62 1.22 -10.10
CA VAL A 202 -12.27 0.81 -8.73
C VAL A 202 -10.82 1.21 -8.46
N ARG A 203 -10.62 2.23 -7.63
CA ARG A 203 -9.29 2.80 -7.33
C ARG A 203 -9.14 3.08 -5.84
N PRO A 204 -8.12 2.49 -5.19
CA PRO A 204 -7.07 1.61 -5.73
C PRO A 204 -7.63 0.32 -6.34
N ALA A 205 -7.02 -0.12 -7.43
CA ALA A 205 -7.43 -1.32 -8.15
C ALA A 205 -6.90 -2.61 -7.48
N MET A 206 -6.94 -2.66 -6.16
CA MET A 206 -6.38 -3.74 -5.37
C MET A 206 -7.30 -4.95 -5.33
N ASN A 207 -6.80 -6.09 -5.79
CA ASN A 207 -7.50 -7.36 -5.65
C ASN A 207 -7.23 -7.97 -4.27
N ALA A 208 -8.20 -7.83 -3.35
CA ALA A 208 -8.11 -8.35 -1.98
C ALA A 208 -8.06 -9.89 -1.91
N GLY A 209 -8.48 -10.60 -2.95
CA GLY A 209 -8.50 -12.06 -3.00
C GLY A 209 -7.12 -12.69 -3.21
N ILE A 210 -6.28 -12.04 -4.03
CA ILE A 210 -4.94 -12.52 -4.38
C ILE A 210 -3.81 -11.68 -3.75
N SER A 211 -4.16 -10.58 -3.08
CA SER A 211 -3.22 -9.84 -2.24
C SER A 211 -3.04 -10.57 -0.91
N VAL A 212 -1.79 -10.71 -0.49
CA VAL A 212 -1.41 -11.49 0.70
C VAL A 212 -0.41 -10.71 1.54
N SER A 213 -0.57 -10.74 2.85
CA SER A 213 0.48 -10.34 3.79
C SER A 213 0.83 -11.51 4.71
N ARG A 214 2.12 -11.89 4.77
CA ARG A 214 2.60 -12.94 5.66
C ARG A 214 2.63 -12.49 7.12
N VAL A 215 2.77 -11.20 7.37
CA VAL A 215 2.71 -10.62 8.72
C VAL A 215 1.25 -10.53 9.17
N GLY A 216 0.36 -10.16 8.27
CA GLY A 216 -1.08 -10.16 8.45
C GLY A 216 -1.54 -9.38 9.68
N GLY A 217 -2.50 -9.94 10.40
CA GLY A 217 -3.12 -9.32 11.56
C GLY A 217 -2.18 -9.03 12.75
N ALA A 218 -0.94 -9.53 12.74
CA ALA A 218 0.04 -9.21 13.77
C ALA A 218 0.55 -7.76 13.69
N ALA A 219 0.53 -7.18 12.48
CA ALA A 219 0.93 -5.79 12.25
C ALA A 219 -0.23 -4.78 12.33
N GLN A 220 -1.47 -5.24 12.35
CA GLN A 220 -2.65 -4.38 12.37
C GLN A 220 -2.91 -3.82 13.76
N THR A 221 -3.37 -2.57 13.82
CA THR A 221 -3.97 -2.01 15.02
C THR A 221 -5.23 -2.79 15.43
N LYS A 222 -5.62 -2.70 16.71
CA LYS A 222 -6.79 -3.46 17.20
C LYS A 222 -8.06 -3.13 16.44
N ILE A 223 -8.32 -1.85 16.16
CA ILE A 223 -9.49 -1.38 15.42
C ILE A 223 -9.53 -1.95 14.00
N VAL A 224 -8.44 -1.83 13.24
CA VAL A 224 -8.37 -2.35 11.87
C VAL A 224 -8.51 -3.87 11.85
N LYS A 225 -7.82 -4.58 12.76
CA LYS A 225 -7.93 -6.04 12.88
C LYS A 225 -9.35 -6.52 13.16
N LYS A 226 -10.09 -5.82 14.02
CA LYS A 226 -11.46 -6.17 14.37
C LYS A 226 -12.43 -5.92 13.22
N LEU A 227 -12.31 -4.78 12.54
CA LEU A 227 -13.29 -4.31 11.56
C LEU A 227 -13.02 -4.77 10.13
N SER A 228 -11.77 -5.01 9.73
CA SER A 228 -11.43 -5.36 8.35
C SER A 228 -11.92 -6.75 7.90
N GLY A 229 -12.12 -7.67 8.83
CA GLY A 229 -12.55 -9.04 8.53
C GLY A 229 -13.90 -9.11 7.82
N GLY A 230 -14.89 -8.34 8.28
CA GLY A 230 -16.23 -8.26 7.68
C GLY A 230 -16.18 -7.73 6.25
N ILE A 231 -15.45 -6.65 6.03
CA ILE A 231 -15.27 -6.04 4.71
C ILE A 231 -14.63 -7.01 3.72
N ARG A 232 -13.56 -7.70 4.12
CA ARG A 232 -12.89 -8.70 3.26
C ARG A 232 -13.84 -9.82 2.84
N THR A 233 -14.65 -10.30 3.76
CA THR A 233 -15.66 -11.34 3.49
C THR A 233 -16.73 -10.83 2.54
N ALA A 234 -17.26 -9.63 2.75
CA ALA A 234 -18.26 -9.01 1.89
C ALA A 234 -17.74 -8.81 0.45
N LEU A 235 -16.51 -8.33 0.29
CA LEU A 235 -15.87 -8.16 -1.02
C LEU A 235 -15.63 -9.49 -1.75
N ALA A 236 -15.24 -10.55 -1.02
CA ALA A 236 -15.06 -11.88 -1.60
C ALA A 236 -16.39 -12.46 -2.09
N GLN A 237 -17.43 -12.41 -1.27
CA GLN A 237 -18.79 -12.86 -1.62
C GLN A 237 -19.36 -12.07 -2.81
N TYR A 238 -19.19 -10.74 -2.81
CA TYR A 238 -19.64 -9.90 -3.92
C TYR A 238 -19.01 -10.32 -5.25
N ARG A 239 -17.71 -10.59 -5.29
CA ARG A 239 -17.01 -11.01 -6.51
C ARG A 239 -17.53 -12.34 -7.04
N GLU A 240 -17.75 -13.32 -6.17
CA GLU A 240 -18.31 -14.61 -6.55
C GLU A 240 -19.74 -14.45 -7.11
N LEU A 241 -20.59 -13.72 -6.40
CA LEU A 241 -21.99 -13.52 -6.79
C LEU A 241 -22.11 -12.65 -8.05
N ALA A 242 -21.29 -11.61 -8.23
CA ALA A 242 -21.30 -10.74 -9.40
C ALA A 242 -20.95 -11.51 -10.69
N ALA A 243 -20.05 -12.50 -10.61
CA ALA A 243 -19.74 -13.37 -11.74
C ALA A 243 -20.92 -14.23 -12.14
N PHE A 244 -21.70 -14.74 -11.16
CA PHE A 244 -22.91 -15.56 -11.43
C PHE A 244 -24.11 -14.72 -11.83
N SER A 245 -24.27 -13.50 -11.35
CA SER A 245 -25.42 -12.64 -11.62
C SER A 245 -25.57 -12.29 -13.11
N GLN A 246 -24.46 -12.31 -13.86
CA GLN A 246 -24.47 -12.10 -15.32
C GLN A 246 -25.20 -13.21 -16.10
N PHE A 247 -25.37 -14.39 -15.49
CA PHE A 247 -25.96 -15.58 -16.13
C PHE A 247 -27.30 -15.98 -15.53
N ALA A 248 -27.70 -15.43 -14.38
CA ALA A 248 -28.92 -15.80 -13.68
C ALA A 248 -30.04 -14.77 -13.90
N SER A 249 -31.15 -15.20 -14.50
CA SER A 249 -32.31 -14.34 -14.75
C SER A 249 -33.13 -14.03 -13.50
N ASP A 250 -33.10 -14.91 -12.48
CA ASP A 250 -33.83 -14.76 -11.24
C ASP A 250 -32.94 -15.05 -10.03
N LEU A 251 -32.55 -13.97 -9.33
CA LEU A 251 -31.85 -14.05 -8.05
C LEU A 251 -32.85 -13.96 -6.90
N ASP A 252 -32.63 -14.75 -5.86
CA ASP A 252 -33.41 -14.64 -4.63
C ASP A 252 -33.09 -13.31 -3.89
N ASP A 253 -33.99 -12.91 -2.99
CA ASP A 253 -33.88 -11.62 -2.29
C ASP A 253 -32.63 -11.56 -1.39
N ALA A 254 -32.18 -12.70 -0.82
CA ALA A 254 -30.98 -12.76 0.00
C ALA A 254 -29.71 -12.51 -0.84
N THR A 255 -29.64 -13.13 -2.01
CA THR A 255 -28.53 -12.94 -2.97
C THR A 255 -28.49 -11.50 -3.50
N LYS A 256 -29.66 -10.90 -3.79
CA LYS A 256 -29.75 -9.49 -4.20
C LYS A 256 -29.22 -8.56 -3.09
N ALA A 257 -29.65 -8.80 -1.84
CA ALA A 257 -29.17 -7.99 -0.69
C ALA A 257 -27.65 -8.09 -0.49
N GLN A 258 -27.06 -9.28 -0.69
CA GLN A 258 -25.61 -9.46 -0.64
C GLN A 258 -24.87 -8.74 -1.76
N LEU A 259 -25.42 -8.77 -2.98
CA LEU A 259 -24.85 -8.01 -4.11
C LEU A 259 -24.89 -6.51 -3.87
N GLU A 260 -26.04 -5.99 -3.44
CA GLU A 260 -26.20 -4.57 -3.12
C GLU A 260 -25.26 -4.12 -1.99
N HIS A 261 -25.13 -4.94 -0.95
CA HIS A 261 -24.18 -4.66 0.13
C HIS A 261 -22.74 -4.64 -0.37
N GLY A 262 -22.33 -5.65 -1.16
CA GLY A 262 -20.98 -5.73 -1.71
C GLY A 262 -20.65 -4.61 -2.69
N GLU A 263 -21.62 -4.14 -3.48
CA GLU A 263 -21.46 -2.97 -4.35
C GLU A 263 -21.20 -1.71 -3.55
N ARG A 264 -21.98 -1.47 -2.48
CA ARG A 264 -21.78 -0.32 -1.59
C ARG A 264 -20.44 -0.36 -0.87
N ILE A 265 -20.02 -1.54 -0.39
CA ILE A 265 -18.68 -1.74 0.19
C ILE A 265 -17.59 -1.46 -0.84
N THR A 266 -17.75 -1.92 -2.08
CA THR A 266 -16.78 -1.65 -3.15
C THR A 266 -16.65 -0.16 -3.43
N GLU A 267 -17.76 0.57 -3.42
CA GLU A 267 -17.76 2.02 -3.59
C GLU A 267 -17.10 2.74 -2.41
N LEU A 268 -17.40 2.30 -1.18
CA LEU A 268 -16.78 2.84 0.04
C LEU A 268 -15.26 2.63 0.07
N MET A 269 -14.74 1.56 -0.54
CA MET A 269 -13.30 1.26 -0.55
C MET A 269 -12.53 2.07 -1.61
N LYS A 270 -13.20 2.85 -2.45
CA LYS A 270 -12.53 3.74 -3.39
C LYS A 270 -11.90 4.92 -2.64
N GLN A 271 -10.67 5.25 -3.01
CA GLN A 271 -9.92 6.34 -2.40
C GLN A 271 -9.40 7.32 -3.45
N LYS A 272 -9.36 8.58 -3.11
CA LYS A 272 -8.72 9.61 -3.93
C LYS A 272 -7.19 9.46 -3.82
N GLN A 273 -6.49 9.73 -4.91
CA GLN A 273 -5.03 9.76 -4.89
C GLN A 273 -4.52 10.88 -3.97
N TYR A 274 -3.42 10.63 -3.28
CA TYR A 274 -2.73 11.59 -2.41
C TYR A 274 -3.61 12.09 -1.25
N ALA A 275 -4.53 11.26 -0.81
CA ALA A 275 -5.42 11.53 0.30
C ALA A 275 -5.51 10.30 1.24
N PRO A 276 -4.41 9.93 1.90
CA PRO A 276 -4.41 8.81 2.84
C PRO A 276 -5.34 9.10 4.01
N LEU A 277 -6.09 8.08 4.45
CA LEU A 277 -6.94 8.14 5.62
C LEU A 277 -6.14 7.82 6.88
N SER A 278 -6.50 8.45 7.99
CA SER A 278 -5.96 8.12 9.30
C SER A 278 -6.53 6.79 9.84
N ILE A 279 -5.93 6.23 10.89
CA ILE A 279 -6.40 4.98 11.50
C ILE A 279 -7.83 5.11 12.02
N ALA A 280 -8.16 6.24 12.64
CA ALA A 280 -9.50 6.49 13.15
C ALA A 280 -10.52 6.67 12.02
N GLU A 281 -10.16 7.39 10.96
CA GLU A 281 -11.00 7.55 9.77
C GLU A 281 -11.27 6.22 9.07
N MET A 282 -10.24 5.39 8.88
CA MET A 282 -10.44 4.02 8.38
C MET A 282 -11.38 3.23 9.28
N GLY A 283 -11.24 3.34 10.61
CA GLY A 283 -12.11 2.71 11.58
C GLY A 283 -13.58 3.11 11.41
N VAL A 284 -13.86 4.40 11.25
CA VAL A 284 -15.23 4.92 11.03
C VAL A 284 -15.85 4.30 9.78
N LEU A 285 -15.13 4.31 8.66
CA LEU A 285 -15.65 3.78 7.40
C LEU A 285 -15.85 2.27 7.44
N LEU A 286 -14.89 1.52 7.98
CA LEU A 286 -15.01 0.08 8.15
C LEU A 286 -16.18 -0.30 9.07
N TYR A 287 -16.40 0.46 10.14
CA TYR A 287 -17.53 0.26 11.04
C TYR A 287 -18.86 0.56 10.34
N ALA A 288 -18.97 1.70 9.66
CA ALA A 288 -20.16 2.06 8.92
C ALA A 288 -20.53 1.02 7.85
N GLY A 289 -19.53 0.46 7.16
CA GLY A 289 -19.71 -0.60 6.18
C GLY A 289 -20.20 -1.91 6.80
N ASN A 290 -19.60 -2.36 7.91
CA ASN A 290 -19.94 -3.61 8.57
C ASN A 290 -21.34 -3.58 9.22
N GLU A 291 -21.71 -2.48 9.87
CA GLU A 291 -22.96 -2.34 10.61
C GLU A 291 -24.17 -1.95 9.74
N GLY A 292 -23.97 -1.92 8.41
CA GLY A 292 -25.08 -1.74 7.46
C GLY A 292 -25.60 -0.29 7.35
N TYR A 293 -24.83 0.71 7.82
CA TYR A 293 -25.23 2.12 7.73
C TYR A 293 -25.28 2.69 6.31
N LEU A 294 -24.84 1.88 5.32
CA LEU A 294 -24.89 2.25 3.90
C LEU A 294 -26.12 1.72 3.16
N GLN A 295 -27.00 0.94 3.81
CA GLN A 295 -28.12 0.26 3.11
C GLN A 295 -29.11 1.22 2.47
N ASP A 296 -29.36 2.37 3.09
CA ASP A 296 -30.25 3.42 2.66
C ASP A 296 -29.55 4.55 1.86
N VAL A 297 -28.25 4.39 1.60
CA VAL A 297 -27.45 5.34 0.82
C VAL A 297 -27.41 4.88 -0.64
N GLU A 298 -27.74 5.78 -1.58
CA GLU A 298 -27.57 5.52 -3.01
C GLU A 298 -26.08 5.31 -3.35
N VAL A 299 -25.76 4.29 -4.15
CA VAL A 299 -24.36 3.94 -4.51
C VAL A 299 -23.59 5.17 -5.04
N ALA A 300 -24.23 5.98 -5.89
CA ALA A 300 -23.61 7.19 -6.45
C ALA A 300 -23.29 8.29 -5.40
N LYS A 301 -23.92 8.23 -4.22
CA LYS A 301 -23.74 9.21 -3.14
C LYS A 301 -22.81 8.72 -2.02
N ILE A 302 -22.29 7.49 -2.08
CA ILE A 302 -21.44 6.93 -1.03
C ILE A 302 -20.19 7.81 -0.79
N GLY A 303 -19.56 8.33 -1.83
CA GLY A 303 -18.41 9.23 -1.67
C GLY A 303 -18.74 10.57 -0.99
N ASP A 304 -19.94 11.09 -1.22
CA ASP A 304 -20.41 12.31 -0.54
C ASP A 304 -20.77 12.01 0.92
N PHE A 305 -21.42 10.87 1.17
CA PHE A 305 -21.69 10.34 2.53
C PHE A 305 -20.40 10.16 3.32
N GLU A 306 -19.39 9.49 2.75
CA GLU A 306 -18.07 9.32 3.36
C GLU A 306 -17.47 10.67 3.77
N SER A 307 -17.39 11.59 2.82
CA SER A 307 -16.80 12.91 3.06
C SER A 307 -17.51 13.69 4.16
N ALA A 308 -18.85 13.64 4.18
CA ALA A 308 -19.66 14.30 5.18
C ALA A 308 -19.55 13.61 6.56
N LEU A 309 -19.59 12.27 6.60
CA LEU A 309 -19.43 11.50 7.84
C LEU A 309 -18.07 11.76 8.47
N LEU A 310 -16.97 11.70 7.70
CA LEU A 310 -15.62 11.99 8.21
C LEU A 310 -15.51 13.45 8.69
N GLY A 311 -16.14 14.40 7.99
CA GLY A 311 -16.22 15.80 8.43
C GLY A 311 -16.94 15.93 9.78
N TYR A 312 -18.07 15.27 9.94
CA TYR A 312 -18.82 15.23 11.19
C TYR A 312 -18.02 14.61 12.33
N MET A 313 -17.38 13.47 12.09
CA MET A 313 -16.58 12.80 13.12
C MET A 313 -15.38 13.64 13.59
N ARG A 314 -14.75 14.37 12.67
CA ARG A 314 -13.64 15.28 13.01
C ARG A 314 -14.08 16.45 13.87
N SER A 315 -15.28 16.98 13.67
CA SER A 315 -15.80 18.14 14.42
C SER A 315 -16.48 17.75 15.73
N GLU A 316 -17.36 16.76 15.71
CA GLU A 316 -18.23 16.42 16.84
C GLU A 316 -17.69 15.30 17.74
N CYS A 317 -16.76 14.48 17.21
CA CYS A 317 -16.22 13.30 17.89
C CYS A 317 -14.69 13.33 17.97
N ALA A 318 -14.10 14.52 18.00
CA ALA A 318 -12.63 14.69 17.98
C ALA A 318 -11.89 13.90 19.05
N ASP A 319 -12.43 13.84 20.27
CA ASP A 319 -11.80 13.15 21.41
C ASP A 319 -11.64 11.64 21.15
N VAL A 320 -12.69 10.99 20.63
CA VAL A 320 -12.67 9.56 20.29
C VAL A 320 -11.72 9.30 19.11
N MET A 321 -11.74 10.15 18.11
CA MET A 321 -10.83 10.06 16.94
C MET A 321 -9.37 10.18 17.39
N GLN A 322 -9.04 11.16 18.23
CA GLN A 322 -7.68 11.34 18.77
C GLN A 322 -7.24 10.16 19.64
N ALA A 323 -8.12 9.61 20.48
CA ALA A 323 -7.79 8.45 21.30
C ALA A 323 -7.45 7.22 20.43
N ILE A 324 -8.19 6.99 19.34
CA ILE A 324 -7.91 5.90 18.40
C ILE A 324 -6.59 6.15 17.65
N GLU A 325 -6.33 7.39 17.23
CA GLU A 325 -5.03 7.72 16.59
C GLU A 325 -3.84 7.44 17.51
N ALA A 326 -3.99 7.69 18.82
CA ALA A 326 -2.92 7.54 19.78
C ALA A 326 -2.53 6.07 20.05
N ASP A 327 -3.52 5.15 20.08
CA ASP A 327 -3.28 3.76 20.51
C ASP A 327 -3.78 2.67 19.55
N GLY A 328 -4.52 3.05 18.51
CA GLY A 328 -5.14 2.10 17.55
C GLY A 328 -6.11 1.12 18.22
N GLY A 329 -6.62 1.47 19.41
CA GLY A 329 -7.45 0.61 20.23
C GLY A 329 -8.89 0.50 19.75
N TRP A 330 -9.57 -0.57 20.17
CA TRP A 330 -10.99 -0.79 19.95
C TRP A 330 -11.57 -1.52 21.14
N ASP A 331 -12.64 -0.98 21.71
CA ASP A 331 -13.37 -1.46 22.87
C ASP A 331 -14.86 -1.09 22.79
N ASP A 332 -15.65 -1.57 23.71
CA ASP A 332 -17.11 -1.39 23.73
C ASP A 332 -17.51 0.10 23.85
N ASP A 333 -16.72 0.92 24.57
CA ASP A 333 -16.99 2.35 24.74
C ASP A 333 -16.79 3.11 23.41
N ARG A 334 -15.72 2.79 22.68
CA ARG A 334 -15.45 3.37 21.35
C ARG A 334 -16.47 2.91 20.31
N GLU A 335 -16.88 1.66 20.38
CA GLU A 335 -17.95 1.12 19.54
C GLU A 335 -19.26 1.86 19.79
N ALA A 336 -19.65 2.03 21.05
CA ALA A 336 -20.85 2.77 21.43
C ALA A 336 -20.77 4.24 20.98
N ALA A 337 -19.61 4.87 21.10
CA ALA A 337 -19.38 6.23 20.62
C ALA A 337 -19.55 6.34 19.10
N PHE A 338 -18.96 5.42 18.31
CA PHE A 338 -19.13 5.39 16.85
C PHE A 338 -20.58 5.18 16.46
N LYS A 339 -21.24 4.21 17.10
CA LYS A 339 -22.65 3.93 16.87
C LYS A 339 -23.52 5.19 17.10
N SER A 340 -23.42 5.80 18.27
CA SER A 340 -24.17 7.00 18.62
C SER A 340 -23.90 8.16 17.65
N ALA A 341 -22.64 8.37 17.28
CA ALA A 341 -22.25 9.44 16.38
C ALA A 341 -22.81 9.24 14.96
N ILE A 342 -22.72 8.03 14.40
CA ILE A 342 -23.23 7.72 13.05
C ILE A 342 -24.77 7.79 13.03
N GLU A 343 -25.45 7.28 14.06
CA GLU A 343 -26.90 7.36 14.17
C GLU A 343 -27.37 8.82 14.27
N THR A 344 -26.68 9.66 15.04
CA THR A 344 -26.95 11.09 15.13
C THR A 344 -26.73 11.77 13.79
N PHE A 345 -25.59 11.52 13.14
CA PHE A 345 -25.28 12.05 11.81
C PHE A 345 -26.36 11.69 10.79
N LYS A 346 -26.78 10.43 10.72
CA LYS A 346 -27.82 9.96 9.80
C LYS A 346 -29.21 10.56 10.09
N SER A 347 -29.49 10.91 11.33
CA SER A 347 -30.75 11.56 11.70
C SER A 347 -30.86 13.00 11.20
N THR A 348 -29.75 13.63 10.86
CA THR A 348 -29.69 15.03 10.43
C THR A 348 -29.81 15.22 8.91
N GLN A 349 -29.57 14.18 8.14
CA GLN A 349 -29.54 14.23 6.68
C GLN A 349 -30.08 12.94 6.05
N THR A 350 -30.73 13.05 4.90
CA THR A 350 -31.14 11.94 4.02
C THR A 350 -30.13 11.77 2.88
N TRP A 351 -29.75 10.55 2.60
CA TRP A 351 -28.69 10.22 1.64
C TRP A 351 -29.21 9.42 0.45
#